data_87836d977146aa17268d999cd1bf9645
#
_entry.id   87836d977146aa17268d999cd1bf9645
#
_cell.length_a   1.000
_cell.length_b   1.000
_cell.length_c   1.000
_cell.angle_alpha   90.00
_cell.angle_beta   90.00
_cell.angle_gamma   90.00
#
_symmetry.space_group_name_H-M   'P 1'
#
loop_
_entity.id
_entity.type
_entity.pdbx_description
1 polymer ?
#
loop_
_entity_poly.entity_id
_entity_poly.type
_entity_poly.pdbx_seq_one_letter_code
_entity_poly.pdbx_strand_id
1 'polypeptide(L)'
;MGLGVISFDPLLYLLIAFSIIIAISILLFFLHVDHVFIWTFSLLSCMYIGGSAWESLIITIISGTGPLYLFLIWWVTYGIAAISFLVIDRVAQRRISKQIKWDRSIALGILILGLILLMGVMEDFGCFLIWGLEHFNPSEVTWHTWIGNTIPIFYLTAIPGGILTCIGLVLGRKFGKRNESLSEAK
;
A
#
# COMPACT_ATOMS: atom_id res chain seq x y z
N MET A 1 21.08 -1.09 -29.37
CA MET A 1 21.52 -1.78 -28.13
C MET A 1 20.26 -2.13 -27.38
N GLY A 2 19.81 -3.38 -27.44
CA GLY A 2 18.65 -3.83 -26.70
C GLY A 2 19.01 -3.80 -25.21
N LEU A 3 18.29 -3.03 -24.45
CA LEU A 3 18.25 -3.21 -23.00
C LEU A 3 17.79 -4.65 -22.80
N GLY A 4 18.68 -5.50 -22.26
CA GLY A 4 18.35 -6.90 -21.99
C GLY A 4 17.06 -6.95 -21.18
N VAL A 5 16.20 -7.89 -21.49
CA VAL A 5 14.92 -8.13 -20.84
C VAL A 5 15.17 -8.24 -19.32
N ILE A 6 14.84 -7.17 -18.57
CA ILE A 6 14.90 -7.19 -17.13
C ILE A 6 13.51 -7.63 -16.67
N SER A 7 13.35 -8.94 -16.48
CA SER A 7 12.18 -9.50 -15.79
C SER A 7 12.63 -10.12 -14.47
N PHE A 8 11.86 -9.89 -13.43
CA PHE A 8 12.09 -10.51 -12.13
C PHE A 8 11.30 -11.79 -12.00
N ASP A 9 11.92 -12.83 -11.43
CA ASP A 9 11.16 -13.98 -10.98
C ASP A 9 10.10 -13.55 -9.95
N PRO A 10 8.82 -13.90 -10.14
CA PRO A 10 7.74 -13.47 -9.24
C PRO A 10 7.99 -13.83 -7.77
N LEU A 11 8.57 -15.02 -7.53
CA LEU A 11 8.87 -15.46 -6.16
C LEU A 11 9.99 -14.61 -5.55
N LEU A 12 11.04 -14.33 -6.31
CA LEU A 12 12.13 -13.46 -5.87
C LEU A 12 11.64 -12.03 -5.58
N TYR A 13 10.77 -11.48 -6.43
CA TYR A 13 10.13 -10.20 -6.22
C TYR A 13 9.35 -10.18 -4.90
N LEU A 14 8.48 -11.16 -4.66
CA LEU A 14 7.69 -11.26 -3.43
C LEU A 14 8.58 -11.40 -2.19
N LEU A 15 9.63 -12.24 -2.26
CA LEU A 15 10.56 -12.43 -1.13
C LEU A 15 11.26 -11.11 -0.77
N ILE A 16 11.76 -10.37 -1.75
CA ILE A 16 12.42 -9.08 -1.52
C ILE A 16 11.44 -8.07 -0.94
N ALA A 17 10.29 -7.90 -1.59
CA ALA A 17 9.30 -6.89 -1.21
C ALA A 17 8.72 -7.17 0.19
N PHE A 18 8.37 -8.40 0.52
CA PHE A 18 7.89 -8.76 1.85
C PHE A 18 8.98 -8.61 2.91
N SER A 19 10.23 -8.93 2.60
CA SER A 19 11.36 -8.71 3.52
C SER A 19 11.52 -7.22 3.86
N ILE A 20 11.36 -6.33 2.87
CA ILE A 20 11.39 -4.87 3.09
C ILE A 20 10.23 -4.43 3.98
N ILE A 21 9.00 -4.90 3.72
CA ILE A 21 7.83 -4.56 4.54
C ILE A 21 8.03 -5.04 5.99
N ILE A 22 8.52 -6.25 6.19
CA ILE A 22 8.81 -6.80 7.52
C ILE A 22 9.88 -5.94 8.23
N ALA A 23 10.96 -5.60 7.54
CA ALA A 23 12.03 -4.77 8.11
C ALA A 23 11.51 -3.38 8.54
N ILE A 24 10.68 -2.74 7.70
CA ILE A 24 10.05 -1.47 8.04
C ILE A 24 9.09 -1.64 9.23
N SER A 25 8.30 -2.71 9.26
CA SER A 25 7.37 -2.97 10.37
C SER A 25 8.08 -3.17 11.71
N ILE A 26 9.22 -3.88 11.69
CA ILE A 26 10.09 -4.03 12.85
C ILE A 26 10.66 -2.67 13.29
N LEU A 27 11.13 -1.85 12.35
CA LEU A 27 11.61 -0.50 12.65
C LEU A 27 10.50 0.36 13.26
N LEU A 28 9.28 0.33 12.72
CA LEU A 28 8.13 1.06 13.26
C LEU A 28 7.80 0.62 14.70
N PHE A 29 7.93 -0.67 14.99
CA PHE A 29 7.78 -1.20 16.35
C PHE A 29 8.82 -0.60 17.31
N PHE A 30 10.11 -0.60 16.95
CA PHE A 30 11.15 0.04 17.75
C PHE A 30 11.00 1.57 17.87
N LEU A 31 10.34 2.20 16.91
CA LEU A 31 10.00 3.62 16.98
C LEU A 31 8.75 3.91 17.83
N HIS A 32 8.19 2.90 18.51
CA HIS A 32 7.00 3.00 19.36
C HIS A 32 5.76 3.52 18.60
N VAL A 33 5.60 3.10 17.35
CA VAL A 33 4.36 3.37 16.60
C VAL A 33 3.24 2.46 17.13
N ASP A 34 2.03 2.99 17.23
CA ASP A 34 0.88 2.21 17.70
C ASP A 34 0.64 0.98 16.82
N HIS A 35 0.39 -0.17 17.45
CA HIS A 35 0.29 -1.46 16.78
C HIS A 35 -0.74 -1.49 15.64
N VAL A 36 -1.88 -0.79 15.78
CA VAL A 36 -2.90 -0.75 14.72
C VAL A 36 -2.34 -0.09 13.46
N PHE A 37 -1.51 0.95 13.62
CA PHE A 37 -0.85 1.61 12.49
C PHE A 37 0.18 0.70 11.82
N ILE A 38 0.95 -0.05 12.61
CA ILE A 38 1.92 -1.02 12.08
C ILE A 38 1.19 -2.12 11.30
N TRP A 39 0.13 -2.70 11.89
CA TRP A 39 -0.67 -3.73 11.22
C TRP A 39 -1.31 -3.21 9.92
N THR A 40 -1.88 -2.00 9.95
CA THR A 40 -2.48 -1.38 8.75
C THR A 40 -1.44 -1.19 7.66
N PHE A 41 -0.27 -0.65 8.00
CA PHE A 41 0.84 -0.50 7.07
C PHE A 41 1.26 -1.84 6.47
N SER A 42 1.55 -2.82 7.32
CA SER A 42 2.07 -4.13 6.89
C SER A 42 1.06 -4.86 6.00
N LEU A 43 -0.19 -4.99 6.43
CA LEU A 43 -1.19 -5.78 5.70
C LEU A 43 -1.59 -5.12 4.38
N LEU A 44 -1.84 -3.81 4.35
CA LEU A 44 -2.15 -3.13 3.09
C LEU A 44 -0.97 -3.20 2.11
N SER A 45 0.26 -2.96 2.58
CA SER A 45 1.45 -3.07 1.72
C SER A 45 1.63 -4.49 1.17
N CYS A 46 1.44 -5.52 2.00
CA CYS A 46 1.49 -6.92 1.54
C CYS A 46 0.40 -7.25 0.53
N MET A 47 -0.82 -6.71 0.70
CA MET A 47 -1.91 -6.93 -0.24
C MET A 47 -1.57 -6.35 -1.63
N TYR A 48 -1.07 -5.11 -1.69
CA TYR A 48 -0.70 -4.48 -2.96
C TYR A 48 0.48 -5.18 -3.62
N ILE A 49 1.51 -5.55 -2.87
CA ILE A 49 2.66 -6.29 -3.40
C ILE A 49 2.23 -7.69 -3.90
N GLY A 50 1.36 -8.37 -3.17
CA GLY A 50 0.77 -9.63 -3.64
C GLY A 50 -0.08 -9.44 -4.90
N GLY A 51 -0.76 -8.31 -5.02
CA GLY A 51 -1.51 -7.88 -6.21
C GLY A 51 -0.64 -7.80 -7.45
N SER A 52 0.56 -7.20 -7.36
CA SER A 52 1.52 -7.10 -8.48
C SER A 52 1.84 -8.47 -9.09
N ALA A 53 2.13 -9.46 -8.24
CA ALA A 53 2.48 -10.80 -8.71
C ALA A 53 1.26 -11.51 -9.32
N TRP A 54 0.07 -11.31 -8.74
CA TRP A 54 -1.15 -11.89 -9.24
C TRP A 54 -1.57 -11.27 -10.59
N GLU A 55 -1.49 -9.95 -10.71
CA GLU A 55 -1.82 -9.24 -11.93
C GLU A 55 -0.88 -9.64 -13.08
N SER A 56 0.43 -9.71 -12.83
CA SER A 56 1.40 -10.16 -13.84
C SER A 56 1.12 -11.59 -14.30
N LEU A 57 0.71 -12.48 -13.39
CA LEU A 57 0.32 -13.84 -13.73
C LEU A 57 -0.93 -13.87 -14.61
N ILE A 58 -1.95 -13.07 -14.29
CA ILE A 58 -3.18 -12.97 -15.07
C ILE A 58 -2.89 -12.43 -16.47
N ILE A 59 -2.10 -11.37 -16.59
CA ILE A 59 -1.72 -10.78 -17.88
C ILE A 59 -1.01 -11.83 -18.73
N THR A 60 -0.10 -12.61 -18.14
CA THR A 60 0.63 -13.68 -18.83
C THR A 60 -0.32 -14.78 -19.33
N ILE A 61 -1.31 -15.19 -18.54
CA ILE A 61 -2.26 -16.24 -18.89
C ILE A 61 -3.27 -15.78 -19.95
N ILE A 62 -3.76 -14.54 -19.87
CA ILE A 62 -4.86 -14.02 -20.70
C ILE A 62 -4.35 -13.29 -21.95
N SER A 63 -3.04 -13.39 -22.27
CA SER A 63 -2.43 -12.76 -23.46
C SER A 63 -2.69 -11.24 -23.59
N GLY A 64 -2.38 -10.48 -22.55
CA GLY A 64 -2.19 -9.03 -22.63
C GLY A 64 -3.43 -8.16 -22.50
N THR A 65 -4.62 -8.71 -22.45
CA THR A 65 -5.86 -7.95 -22.23
C THR A 65 -6.60 -8.48 -21.02
N GLY A 66 -6.07 -8.18 -19.84
CA GLY A 66 -6.81 -8.41 -18.60
C GLY A 66 -8.14 -7.64 -18.68
N PRO A 67 -9.29 -8.30 -18.50
CA PRO A 67 -10.56 -7.60 -18.60
C PRO A 67 -10.65 -6.54 -17.50
N LEU A 68 -11.08 -5.34 -17.87
CA LEU A 68 -11.24 -4.18 -16.98
C LEU A 68 -11.94 -4.51 -15.64
N TYR A 69 -12.82 -5.52 -15.63
CA TYR A 69 -13.51 -5.95 -14.42
C TYR A 69 -12.59 -6.60 -13.38
N LEU A 70 -11.50 -7.27 -13.77
CA LEU A 70 -10.54 -7.82 -12.82
C LEU A 70 -9.83 -6.71 -12.06
N PHE A 71 -9.46 -5.65 -12.76
CA PHE A 71 -8.88 -4.46 -12.17
C PHE A 71 -9.85 -3.79 -11.18
N LEU A 72 -11.11 -3.63 -11.56
CA LEU A 72 -12.14 -3.09 -10.68
C LEU A 72 -12.35 -3.95 -9.43
N ILE A 73 -12.30 -5.29 -9.55
CA ILE A 73 -12.40 -6.20 -8.40
C ILE A 73 -11.26 -5.95 -7.41
N TRP A 74 -10.02 -5.75 -7.88
CA TRP A 74 -8.87 -5.46 -7.02
C TRP A 74 -9.05 -4.14 -6.27
N TRP A 75 -9.38 -3.07 -6.96
CA TRP A 75 -9.61 -1.77 -6.33
C TRP A 75 -10.73 -1.79 -5.30
N VAL A 76 -11.82 -2.50 -5.60
CA VAL A 76 -12.91 -2.71 -4.64
C VAL A 76 -12.43 -3.51 -3.43
N THR A 77 -11.64 -4.56 -3.64
CA THR A 77 -11.09 -5.39 -2.55
C THR A 77 -10.18 -4.57 -1.64
N TYR A 78 -9.28 -3.76 -2.20
CA TYR A 78 -8.41 -2.86 -1.44
C TYR A 78 -9.23 -1.80 -0.68
N GLY A 79 -10.25 -1.24 -1.30
CA GLY A 79 -11.16 -0.30 -0.65
C GLY A 79 -11.89 -0.93 0.53
N ILE A 80 -12.42 -2.13 0.38
CA ILE A 80 -13.07 -2.89 1.45
C ILE A 80 -12.09 -3.18 2.59
N ALA A 81 -10.85 -3.61 2.27
CA ALA A 81 -9.83 -3.85 3.28
C ALA A 81 -9.50 -2.57 4.05
N ALA A 82 -9.30 -1.45 3.37
CA ALA A 82 -9.02 -0.16 3.97
C ALA A 82 -10.13 0.30 4.92
N ILE A 83 -11.40 0.19 4.49
CA ILE A 83 -12.56 0.51 5.33
C ILE A 83 -12.63 -0.42 6.54
N SER A 84 -12.32 -1.71 6.35
CA SER A 84 -12.32 -2.70 7.44
C SER A 84 -11.36 -2.33 8.56
N PHE A 85 -10.17 -1.81 8.25
CA PHE A 85 -9.24 -1.33 9.27
C PHE A 85 -9.82 -0.18 10.10
N LEU A 86 -10.49 0.78 9.46
CA LEU A 86 -11.15 1.88 10.19
C LEU A 86 -12.28 1.37 11.09
N VAL A 87 -13.07 0.42 10.61
CA VAL A 87 -14.16 -0.19 11.40
C VAL A 87 -13.60 -0.96 12.58
N ILE A 88 -12.58 -1.80 12.35
CA ILE A 88 -11.93 -2.58 13.41
C ILE A 88 -11.34 -1.65 14.48
N ASP A 89 -10.63 -0.59 14.09
CA ASP A 89 -10.10 0.39 15.04
C ASP A 89 -11.22 1.05 15.87
N ARG A 90 -12.34 1.43 15.23
CA ARG A 90 -13.49 2.01 15.92
C ARG A 90 -14.13 1.06 16.93
N VAL A 91 -14.32 -0.20 16.53
CA VAL A 91 -14.86 -1.23 17.43
C VAL A 91 -13.91 -1.49 18.60
N ALA A 92 -12.61 -1.60 18.34
CA ALA A 92 -11.60 -1.78 19.38
C ALA A 92 -11.58 -0.60 20.37
N GLN A 93 -11.61 0.64 19.87
CA GLN A 93 -11.66 1.84 20.73
C GLN A 93 -12.90 1.84 21.64
N ARG A 94 -14.07 1.50 21.10
CA ARG A 94 -15.32 1.41 21.90
C ARG A 94 -15.24 0.36 22.98
N ARG A 95 -14.63 -0.80 22.70
CA ARG A 95 -14.50 -1.91 23.68
C ARG A 95 -13.51 -1.57 24.79
N ILE A 96 -12.39 -0.92 24.46
CA ILE A 96 -11.30 -0.69 25.43
C ILE A 96 -11.54 0.57 26.26
N SER A 97 -11.94 1.69 25.65
CA SER A 97 -11.99 2.98 26.33
C SER A 97 -13.39 3.56 26.50
N LYS A 98 -14.43 2.91 25.98
CA LYS A 98 -15.81 3.41 25.88
C LYS A 98 -15.92 4.81 25.21
N GLN A 99 -14.82 5.34 24.72
CA GLN A 99 -14.74 6.64 24.02
C GLN A 99 -14.04 6.48 22.69
N ILE A 100 -14.57 7.14 21.66
CA ILE A 100 -13.94 7.18 20.32
C ILE A 100 -13.00 8.37 20.30
N LYS A 101 -11.72 8.10 20.08
CA LYS A 101 -10.71 9.12 19.85
C LYS A 101 -10.67 9.47 18.36
N TRP A 102 -11.38 10.53 17.98
CA TRP A 102 -11.48 10.96 16.60
C TRP A 102 -10.11 11.25 15.97
N ASP A 103 -9.20 11.89 16.72
CA ASP A 103 -7.84 12.21 16.25
C ASP A 103 -7.08 10.97 15.78
N ARG A 104 -7.21 9.85 16.50
CA ARG A 104 -6.59 8.58 16.13
C ARG A 104 -7.19 8.03 14.85
N SER A 105 -8.50 8.08 14.71
CA SER A 105 -9.18 7.58 13.51
C SER A 105 -8.88 8.43 12.28
N ILE A 106 -8.74 9.75 12.45
CA ILE A 106 -8.31 10.65 11.37
C ILE A 106 -6.86 10.31 10.96
N ALA A 107 -5.96 10.14 11.93
CA ALA A 107 -4.57 9.77 11.67
C ALA A 107 -4.45 8.43 10.93
N LEU A 108 -5.26 7.43 11.32
CA LEU A 108 -5.34 6.14 10.65
C LEU A 108 -5.89 6.29 9.22
N GLY A 109 -6.91 7.13 9.03
CA GLY A 109 -7.45 7.46 7.71
C GLY A 109 -6.41 8.12 6.79
N ILE A 110 -5.58 9.02 7.33
CA ILE A 110 -4.46 9.64 6.59
C ILE A 110 -3.44 8.57 6.17
N LEU A 111 -3.08 7.64 7.07
CA LEU A 111 -2.19 6.52 6.74
C LEU A 111 -2.77 5.66 5.63
N ILE A 112 -4.04 5.26 5.73
CA ILE A 112 -4.72 4.42 4.74
C ILE A 112 -4.75 5.12 3.37
N LEU A 113 -5.14 6.39 3.33
CA LEU A 113 -5.17 7.17 2.08
C LEU A 113 -3.77 7.27 1.47
N GLY A 114 -2.76 7.53 2.29
CA GLY A 114 -1.37 7.57 1.85
C GLY A 114 -0.92 6.23 1.25
N LEU A 115 -1.25 5.13 1.89
CA LEU A 115 -0.91 3.78 1.41
C LEU A 115 -1.65 3.44 0.10
N ILE A 116 -2.92 3.80 -0.04
CA ILE A 116 -3.66 3.57 -1.30
C ILE A 116 -2.97 4.30 -2.46
N LEU A 117 -2.60 5.57 -2.27
CA LEU A 117 -1.96 6.36 -3.31
C LEU A 117 -0.53 5.90 -3.63
N LEU A 118 0.24 5.51 -2.61
CA LEU A 118 1.62 5.06 -2.77
C LEU A 118 1.69 3.63 -3.30
N MET A 119 0.98 2.72 -2.64
CA MET A 119 1.06 1.30 -2.95
C MET A 119 0.34 0.94 -4.25
N GLY A 120 -0.68 1.70 -4.66
CA GLY A 120 -1.29 1.54 -5.98
C GLY A 120 -0.28 1.73 -7.11
N VAL A 121 0.60 2.75 -6.99
CA VAL A 121 1.71 2.94 -7.95
C VAL A 121 2.74 1.82 -7.84
N MET A 122 3.07 1.39 -6.64
CA MET A 122 4.05 0.31 -6.41
C MET A 122 3.53 -1.03 -6.91
N GLU A 123 2.22 -1.26 -6.83
CA GLU A 123 1.57 -2.46 -7.36
C GLU A 123 1.68 -2.52 -8.88
N ASP A 124 1.29 -1.45 -9.56
CA ASP A 124 1.36 -1.35 -11.02
C ASP A 124 2.81 -1.47 -11.52
N PHE A 125 3.75 -0.73 -10.92
CA PHE A 125 5.16 -0.83 -11.25
C PHE A 125 5.74 -2.23 -10.98
N GLY A 126 5.34 -2.87 -9.87
CA GLY A 126 5.71 -4.24 -9.53
C GLY A 126 5.24 -5.24 -10.57
N CYS A 127 4.05 -5.05 -11.14
CA CYS A 127 3.55 -5.87 -12.23
C CYS A 127 4.49 -5.80 -13.44
N PHE A 128 4.93 -4.60 -13.84
CA PHE A 128 5.88 -4.46 -14.95
C PHE A 128 7.29 -4.98 -14.62
N LEU A 129 7.73 -4.92 -13.38
CA LEU A 129 9.00 -5.55 -12.98
C LEU A 129 8.99 -7.06 -13.17
N ILE A 130 7.85 -7.71 -12.93
CA ILE A 130 7.68 -9.16 -13.08
C ILE A 130 7.45 -9.52 -14.55
N TRP A 131 6.56 -8.83 -15.22
CA TRP A 131 6.18 -9.11 -16.61
C TRP A 131 7.27 -8.76 -17.61
N GLY A 132 8.08 -7.74 -17.30
CA GLY A 132 9.17 -7.20 -18.11
C GLY A 132 8.97 -5.72 -18.39
N LEU A 133 10.00 -4.92 -18.13
CA LEU A 133 9.94 -3.46 -18.31
C LEU A 133 9.74 -3.05 -19.77
N GLU A 134 10.01 -3.92 -20.75
CA GLU A 134 9.73 -3.70 -22.16
C GLU A 134 8.24 -3.58 -22.47
N HIS A 135 7.38 -4.13 -21.61
CA HIS A 135 5.92 -4.02 -21.71
C HIS A 135 5.40 -2.71 -21.11
N PHE A 136 6.25 -1.97 -20.39
CA PHE A 136 5.91 -0.66 -19.88
C PHE A 136 5.92 0.37 -21.00
N ASN A 137 4.79 0.54 -21.65
CA ASN A 137 4.61 1.55 -22.69
C ASN A 137 3.61 2.62 -22.22
N PRO A 138 4.07 3.78 -21.75
CA PRO A 138 3.20 4.84 -21.26
C PRO A 138 2.18 5.34 -22.29
N SER A 139 2.47 5.16 -23.59
CA SER A 139 1.57 5.60 -24.67
C SER A 139 0.41 4.65 -24.93
N GLU A 140 0.53 3.39 -24.53
CA GLU A 140 -0.52 2.38 -24.70
C GLU A 140 -1.48 2.32 -23.53
N VAL A 141 -1.07 2.81 -22.36
CA VAL A 141 -1.88 2.87 -21.14
C VAL A 141 -2.71 4.14 -21.14
N THR A 142 -3.71 4.19 -22.02
CA THR A 142 -4.51 5.40 -22.33
C THR A 142 -5.23 6.00 -21.13
N TRP A 143 -5.53 5.23 -20.11
CA TRP A 143 -6.17 5.70 -18.87
C TRP A 143 -5.19 6.27 -17.84
N HIS A 144 -3.88 6.06 -18.04
CA HIS A 144 -2.82 6.67 -17.25
C HIS A 144 -2.26 7.97 -17.87
N THR A 145 -2.55 8.26 -19.14
CA THR A 145 -1.95 9.38 -19.90
C THR A 145 -2.90 10.56 -20.03
N TRP A 146 -3.01 11.39 -19.00
CA TRP A 146 -3.83 12.60 -19.10
C TRP A 146 -3.06 13.85 -19.51
N ILE A 147 -1.76 13.89 -19.32
CA ILE A 147 -0.92 15.03 -19.65
C ILE A 147 0.37 14.55 -20.29
N GLY A 148 0.49 14.66 -21.62
CA GLY A 148 1.74 14.48 -22.37
C GLY A 148 2.44 13.14 -22.14
N ASN A 149 3.02 12.60 -23.13
CA ASN A 149 3.46 11.23 -23.34
C ASN A 149 4.60 10.69 -22.46
N THR A 150 4.92 11.21 -21.27
CA THR A 150 6.17 10.82 -20.62
C THR A 150 6.04 10.19 -19.23
N ILE A 151 5.08 10.58 -18.43
CA ILE A 151 4.83 9.95 -17.12
C ILE A 151 3.33 9.89 -16.87
N PRO A 152 2.74 8.72 -16.62
CA PRO A 152 1.34 8.62 -16.24
C PRO A 152 1.07 9.47 -14.99
N ILE A 153 0.05 10.30 -15.00
CA ILE A 153 -0.36 11.13 -13.83
C ILE A 153 -0.53 10.26 -12.59
N PHE A 154 -1.01 9.05 -12.77
CA PHE A 154 -1.18 8.08 -11.69
C PHE A 154 0.13 7.89 -10.90
N TYR A 155 1.29 7.82 -11.55
CA TYR A 155 2.58 7.68 -10.86
C TYR A 155 2.94 8.91 -10.01
N LEU A 156 2.44 10.09 -10.36
CA LEU A 156 2.65 11.28 -9.54
C LEU A 156 1.91 11.21 -8.20
N THR A 157 0.89 10.36 -8.08
CA THR A 157 0.18 10.14 -6.81
C THR A 157 1.06 9.47 -5.74
N ALA A 158 2.17 8.84 -6.14
CA ALA A 158 3.14 8.29 -5.19
C ALA A 158 3.73 9.37 -4.28
N ILE A 159 3.90 10.61 -4.77
CA ILE A 159 4.47 11.72 -3.99
C ILE A 159 3.55 12.09 -2.82
N PRO A 160 2.30 12.54 -3.05
CA PRO A 160 1.38 12.80 -1.93
C PRO A 160 1.09 11.54 -1.12
N GLY A 161 1.07 10.35 -1.74
CA GLY A 161 0.92 9.07 -1.05
C GLY A 161 2.03 8.82 -0.04
N GLY A 162 3.28 9.01 -0.42
CA GLY A 162 4.44 8.90 0.47
C GLY A 162 4.38 9.91 1.62
N ILE A 163 4.05 11.16 1.33
CA ILE A 163 3.91 12.22 2.35
C ILE A 163 2.82 11.87 3.35
N LEU A 164 1.64 11.48 2.90
CA LEU A 164 0.52 11.11 3.78
C LEU A 164 0.83 9.86 4.60
N THR A 165 1.52 8.88 4.02
CA THR A 165 1.98 7.68 4.74
C THR A 165 2.92 8.07 5.88
N CYS A 166 3.92 8.92 5.61
CA CYS A 166 4.83 9.43 6.64
C CYS A 166 4.09 10.19 7.73
N ILE A 167 3.18 11.10 7.37
CA ILE A 167 2.36 11.85 8.35
C ILE A 167 1.55 10.87 9.21
N GLY A 168 0.87 9.90 8.61
CA GLY A 168 0.08 8.91 9.32
C GLY A 168 0.91 8.11 10.32
N LEU A 169 2.12 7.65 9.94
CA LEU A 169 3.03 6.93 10.82
C LEU A 169 3.59 7.80 11.96
N VAL A 170 3.93 9.06 11.69
CA VAL A 170 4.36 10.01 12.73
C VAL A 170 3.25 10.27 13.74
N LEU A 171 2.01 10.41 13.29
CA LEU A 171 0.85 10.52 14.17
C LEU A 171 0.63 9.22 14.95
N GLY A 172 0.77 8.06 14.31
CA GLY A 172 0.71 6.75 14.96
C GLY A 172 1.72 6.59 16.10
N ARG A 173 2.94 7.14 15.95
CA ARG A 173 3.95 7.17 17.01
C ARG A 173 3.49 7.98 18.24
N LYS A 174 2.79 9.10 18.05
CA LYS A 174 2.25 9.89 19.18
C LYS A 174 1.24 9.07 19.99
N PHE A 175 0.43 8.25 19.32
CA PHE A 175 -0.53 7.37 20.02
C PHE A 175 0.15 6.19 20.70
N GLY A 176 1.20 5.60 20.13
CA GLY A 176 2.00 4.54 20.74
C GLY A 176 2.61 5.01 22.08
N LYS A 177 3.35 6.10 22.06
CA LYS A 177 3.98 6.67 23.28
C LYS A 177 2.97 7.04 24.37
N ARG A 178 1.80 7.55 23.99
CA ARG A 178 0.74 7.87 24.96
C ARG A 178 0.18 6.62 25.64
N ASN A 179 0.07 5.51 24.91
CA ASN A 179 -0.43 4.27 25.47
C ASN A 179 0.59 3.66 26.47
N GLU A 180 1.89 3.75 26.20
CA GLU A 180 2.95 3.31 27.11
C GLU A 180 2.92 4.10 28.42
N SER A 181 2.89 5.43 28.36
CA SER A 181 2.84 6.28 29.57
C SER A 181 1.62 6.01 30.45
N LEU A 182 0.49 5.60 29.86
CA LEU A 182 -0.71 5.20 30.61
C LEU A 182 -0.59 3.80 31.22
N SER A 183 0.23 2.92 30.66
CA SER A 183 0.49 1.58 31.22
C SER A 183 1.47 1.61 32.40
N GLU A 184 2.44 2.53 32.37
CA GLU A 184 3.41 2.71 33.47
C GLU A 184 2.82 3.43 34.71
N ALA A 185 1.71 4.16 34.52
CA ALA A 185 1.02 4.89 35.59
C ALA A 185 -0.02 4.05 36.37
N LYS A 186 -0.18 2.77 36.02
CA LYS A 186 -1.06 1.81 36.71
C LYS A 186 -0.28 0.81 37.52
#